data_76ed8ca7a32bf13e54a793e3f40aae35
#
_entry.id   76ed8ca7a32bf13e54a793e3f40aae35
#
_cell.length_a   1.000
_cell.length_b   1.000
_cell.length_c   1.000
_cell.angle_alpha   90.00
_cell.angle_beta   90.00
_cell.angle_gamma   90.00
#
_symmetry.space_group_name_H-M   'P 1'
#
loop_
_entity.id
_entity.type
_entity.pdbx_description
1 polymer ?
#
loop_
_entity_poly.entity_id
_entity_poly.type
_entity_poly.pdbx_seq_one_letter_code
_entity_poly.pdbx_strand_id
1 'polypeptide(L)'
;MCSYSTRVSPQFANRMVESARSILNRYIPDIYLYTDVYKGEESGKSPGYGITLISQSTTSVLHSSECLSVPAPSSSASNTTTTAPSRAVQTPEEIALHAARLLLEDIATGGCVDSKHQWLVLLLMVLGKEDVSKCLMGDLTAHT
;
A
#
# COMPACT_ATOMS: atom_id res chain seq x y z
N MET A 1 6.09 7.35 -6.01
CA MET A 1 6.07 6.08 -5.25
C MET A 1 7.29 5.97 -4.37
N CYS A 2 7.14 5.43 -3.18
CA CYS A 2 8.22 5.22 -2.23
C CYS A 2 8.35 3.74 -1.91
N SER A 3 9.57 3.19 -2.02
CA SER A 3 9.90 1.85 -1.56
C SER A 3 10.91 1.95 -0.42
N TYR A 4 10.78 1.09 0.55
CA TYR A 4 11.69 1.06 1.68
C TYR A 4 12.10 -0.36 2.05
N SER A 5 13.32 -0.47 2.56
CA SER A 5 13.87 -1.71 3.07
C SER A 5 14.64 -1.49 4.36
N THR A 6 14.41 -2.35 5.34
CA THR A 6 14.98 -2.25 6.68
C THR A 6 15.60 -3.58 7.05
N ARG A 7 16.89 -3.62 7.36
CA ARG A 7 17.65 -4.83 7.73
C ARG A 7 17.57 -5.99 6.73
N VAL A 8 17.23 -5.70 5.48
CA VAL A 8 17.24 -6.64 4.36
C VAL A 8 18.09 -6.10 3.23
N SER A 9 18.27 -6.87 2.16
CA SER A 9 19.05 -6.42 1.01
C SER A 9 18.44 -5.15 0.39
N PRO A 10 19.23 -4.09 0.16
CA PRO A 10 18.77 -2.90 -0.55
C PRO A 10 18.21 -3.18 -1.94
N GLN A 11 18.63 -4.29 -2.54
CA GLN A 11 18.14 -4.72 -3.85
C GLN A 11 16.64 -5.00 -3.85
N PHE A 12 16.03 -5.36 -2.70
CA PHE A 12 14.59 -5.61 -2.61
C PHE A 12 13.78 -4.35 -2.89
N ALA A 13 14.21 -3.20 -2.38
CA ALA A 13 13.57 -1.93 -2.67
C ALA A 13 13.63 -1.59 -4.17
N ASN A 14 14.79 -1.78 -4.82
CA ASN A 14 14.94 -1.53 -6.26
C ASN A 14 14.07 -2.48 -7.10
N ARG A 15 14.05 -3.77 -6.77
CA ARG A 15 13.22 -4.77 -7.46
C ARG A 15 11.73 -4.45 -7.35
N MET A 16 11.25 -3.99 -6.18
CA MET A 16 9.88 -3.51 -6.02
C MET A 16 9.57 -2.33 -6.93
N VAL A 17 10.46 -1.34 -6.95
CA VAL A 17 10.31 -0.15 -7.81
C VAL A 17 10.22 -0.53 -9.29
N GLU A 18 11.11 -1.38 -9.78
CA GLU A 18 11.12 -1.82 -11.17
C GLU A 18 9.84 -2.58 -11.54
N SER A 19 9.38 -3.48 -10.66
CA SER A 19 8.16 -4.25 -10.88
C SER A 19 6.91 -3.38 -10.89
N ALA A 20 6.75 -2.47 -9.94
CA ALA A 20 5.64 -1.53 -9.93
C ALA A 20 5.65 -0.61 -11.16
N ARG A 21 6.83 -0.08 -11.51
CA ARG A 21 7.02 0.79 -12.67
C ARG A 21 6.64 0.09 -13.98
N SER A 22 6.94 -1.18 -14.14
CA SER A 22 6.64 -1.94 -15.36
C SER A 22 5.14 -1.96 -15.70
N ILE A 23 4.28 -1.97 -14.67
CA ILE A 23 2.82 -1.90 -14.83
C ILE A 23 2.37 -0.45 -14.96
N LEU A 24 2.78 0.42 -14.04
CA LEU A 24 2.26 1.78 -13.92
C LEU A 24 2.62 2.65 -15.13
N ASN A 25 3.78 2.46 -15.76
CA ASN A 25 4.19 3.19 -16.96
C ASN A 25 3.20 3.08 -18.15
N ARG A 26 2.33 2.07 -18.14
CA ARG A 26 1.32 1.90 -19.18
C ARG A 26 0.12 2.85 -19.02
N TYR A 27 -0.11 3.34 -17.81
CA TYR A 27 -1.30 4.09 -17.43
C TYR A 27 -1.00 5.50 -16.93
N ILE A 28 0.18 5.69 -16.31
CA ILE A 28 0.56 6.93 -15.65
C ILE A 28 1.82 7.47 -16.32
N PRO A 29 1.77 8.68 -16.91
CA PRO A 29 2.90 9.23 -17.66
C PRO A 29 4.06 9.65 -16.77
N ASP A 30 3.78 10.23 -15.60
CA ASP A 30 4.79 10.79 -14.70
C ASP A 30 4.89 9.97 -13.41
N ILE A 31 6.02 9.29 -13.24
CA ILE A 31 6.27 8.47 -12.05
C ILE A 31 7.53 8.96 -11.34
N TYR A 32 7.35 9.46 -10.12
CA TYR A 32 8.45 9.83 -9.22
C TYR A 32 8.79 8.67 -8.30
N LEU A 33 10.08 8.35 -8.20
CA LEU A 33 10.60 7.18 -7.48
C LEU A 33 11.47 7.63 -6.32
N TYR A 34 11.15 7.15 -5.13
CA TYR A 34 11.95 7.33 -3.93
C TYR A 34 12.28 5.96 -3.35
N THR A 35 13.51 5.77 -2.92
CA THR A 35 13.97 4.52 -2.33
C THR A 35 14.71 4.83 -1.05
N ASP A 36 14.20 4.31 0.07
CA ASP A 36 14.80 4.48 1.38
C ASP A 36 15.33 3.15 1.90
N VAL A 37 16.59 3.17 2.36
CA VAL A 37 17.25 1.98 2.90
C VAL A 37 17.78 2.29 4.29
N TYR A 38 17.19 1.68 5.30
CA TYR A 38 17.58 1.85 6.69
C TYR A 38 18.54 0.75 7.13
N LYS A 39 19.67 1.16 7.73
CA LYS A 39 20.73 0.30 8.25
C LYS A 39 21.17 0.75 9.64
N GLY A 40 21.77 -0.17 10.40
CA GLY A 40 22.31 0.15 11.73
C GLY A 40 21.23 0.39 12.79
N GLU A 41 21.48 1.32 13.70
CA GLU A 41 20.59 1.61 14.83
C GLU A 41 19.26 2.24 14.41
N GLU A 42 19.25 3.07 13.37
CA GLU A 42 18.05 3.72 12.84
C GLU A 42 17.05 2.75 12.22
N SER A 43 17.49 1.54 11.88
CA SER A 43 16.65 0.53 11.23
C SER A 43 15.71 -0.21 12.16
N GLY A 44 15.72 0.09 13.46
CA GLY A 44 14.92 -0.64 14.45
C GLY A 44 15.33 -2.10 14.58
N LYS A 45 14.46 -2.96 15.14
CA LYS A 45 14.78 -4.37 15.45
C LYS A 45 14.28 -5.36 14.40
N SER A 46 13.22 -5.03 13.68
CA SER A 46 12.53 -5.95 12.76
C SER A 46 13.00 -5.78 11.33
N PRO A 47 13.36 -6.87 10.63
CA PRO A 47 13.60 -6.82 9.20
C PRO A 47 12.28 -6.73 8.42
N GLY A 48 12.29 -6.01 7.31
CA GLY A 48 11.11 -5.88 6.45
C GLY A 48 11.36 -5.01 5.24
N TYR A 49 10.44 -5.03 4.32
CA TYR A 49 10.41 -4.17 3.14
C TYR A 49 8.97 -3.91 2.73
N GLY A 50 8.75 -2.83 2.03
CA GLY A 50 7.42 -2.44 1.60
C GLY A 50 7.45 -1.35 0.54
N ILE A 51 6.29 -1.10 -0.02
CA ILE A 51 6.09 -0.08 -1.05
C ILE A 51 4.81 0.70 -0.77
N THR A 52 4.91 2.02 -0.88
CA THR A 52 3.77 2.94 -0.82
C THR A 52 3.66 3.64 -2.17
N LEU A 53 2.49 3.56 -2.76
CA LEU A 53 2.15 4.18 -4.03
C LEU A 53 1.12 5.26 -3.76
N ILE A 54 1.34 6.45 -4.30
CA ILE A 54 0.40 7.56 -4.24
C ILE A 54 0.20 8.07 -5.66
N SER A 55 -1.03 8.17 -6.09
CA SER A 55 -1.41 8.82 -7.34
C SER A 55 -2.14 10.14 -7.06
N GLN A 56 -1.88 11.14 -7.88
CA GLN A 56 -2.56 12.42 -7.84
C GLN A 56 -3.21 12.68 -9.19
N SER A 57 -4.51 12.94 -9.16
CA SER A 57 -5.27 13.34 -10.34
C SER A 57 -5.00 14.80 -10.71
N THR A 58 -5.35 15.20 -11.93
CA THR A 58 -5.34 16.59 -12.37
C THR A 58 -6.26 17.50 -11.54
N THR A 59 -7.26 16.92 -10.88
CA THR A 59 -8.17 17.61 -9.94
C THR A 59 -7.69 17.57 -8.49
N SER A 60 -6.43 17.17 -8.26
CA SER A 60 -5.80 17.05 -6.93
C SER A 60 -6.41 15.97 -6.03
N VAL A 61 -7.15 15.01 -6.59
CA VAL A 61 -7.59 13.83 -5.84
C VAL A 61 -6.40 12.90 -5.62
N LEU A 62 -6.27 12.40 -4.40
CA LEU A 62 -5.20 11.49 -3.99
C LEU A 62 -5.75 10.10 -3.72
N HIS A 63 -5.17 9.10 -4.37
CA HIS A 63 -5.37 7.68 -4.05
C HIS A 63 -4.07 7.08 -3.58
N SER A 64 -4.12 6.25 -2.56
CA SER A 64 -2.95 5.60 -1.98
C SER A 64 -3.11 4.09 -1.88
N SER A 65 -2.03 3.38 -2.11
CA SER A 65 -1.95 1.94 -1.90
C SER A 65 -0.61 1.59 -1.28
N GLU A 66 -0.63 0.68 -0.32
CA GLU A 66 0.57 0.21 0.34
C GLU A 66 0.54 -1.30 0.56
N CYS A 67 1.70 -1.91 0.46
CA CYS A 67 1.91 -3.31 0.76
C CYS A 67 3.23 -3.52 1.49
N LEU A 68 3.19 -4.39 2.50
CA LEU A 68 4.32 -4.73 3.36
C LEU A 68 4.67 -6.21 3.21
N SER A 69 5.96 -6.52 3.38
CA SER A 69 6.39 -7.90 3.52
C SER A 69 5.86 -8.49 4.82
N VAL A 70 5.37 -9.72 4.74
CA VAL A 70 4.99 -10.49 5.94
C VAL A 70 6.22 -11.29 6.38
N PRO A 71 6.65 -11.19 7.64
CA PRO A 71 7.75 -12.00 8.14
C PRO A 71 7.40 -13.48 8.01
N ALA A 72 8.40 -14.30 7.62
CA ALA A 72 8.23 -15.74 7.63
C ALA A 72 7.84 -16.20 9.05
N PRO A 73 6.88 -17.13 9.20
CA PRO A 73 6.53 -17.65 10.51
C PRO A 73 7.80 -18.24 11.14
N SER A 74 8.18 -17.71 12.31
CA SER A 74 9.27 -18.28 13.10
C SER A 74 8.88 -19.71 13.48
N SER A 75 9.78 -20.66 13.29
CA SER A 75 9.58 -22.10 13.54
C SER A 75 9.26 -22.46 15.00
N SER A 76 9.02 -21.49 15.87
CA SER A 76 8.70 -21.67 17.30
C SER A 76 7.22 -21.58 17.66
N ALA A 77 6.33 -21.34 16.73
CA ALA A 77 4.89 -21.37 16.98
C ALA A 77 4.31 -22.75 16.62
N SER A 78 4.59 -23.73 17.49
CA SER A 78 3.90 -25.03 17.50
C SER A 78 2.44 -24.84 17.91
N ASN A 79 1.54 -25.46 17.13
CA ASN A 79 0.18 -25.84 17.51
C ASN A 79 -0.85 -24.73 17.74
N THR A 80 -1.32 -24.13 16.66
CA THR A 80 -2.72 -23.73 16.60
C THR A 80 -3.26 -24.11 15.22
N THR A 81 -4.13 -25.11 15.22
CA THR A 81 -4.87 -25.63 14.08
C THR A 81 -5.88 -24.56 13.60
N THR A 82 -5.43 -23.63 12.83
CA THR A 82 -6.29 -22.77 12.00
C THR A 82 -5.81 -22.91 10.57
N THR A 83 -6.65 -23.50 9.75
CA THR A 83 -6.54 -23.67 8.30
C THR A 83 -6.56 -22.31 7.59
N ALA A 84 -5.53 -21.47 7.86
CA ALA A 84 -5.23 -20.36 7.01
C ALA A 84 -4.28 -20.89 5.91
N PRO A 85 -4.51 -20.57 4.62
CA PRO A 85 -3.59 -20.97 3.56
C PRO A 85 -2.20 -20.49 3.96
N SER A 86 -1.21 -21.39 3.92
CA SER A 86 0.19 -21.13 4.20
C SER A 86 0.60 -19.87 3.41
N ARG A 87 0.76 -18.77 4.13
CA ARG A 87 1.14 -17.48 3.53
C ARG A 87 2.59 -17.61 3.10
N ALA A 88 2.78 -18.03 1.85
CA ALA A 88 4.10 -18.15 1.24
C ALA A 88 4.85 -16.82 1.41
N VAL A 89 6.15 -16.89 1.64
CA VAL A 89 7.02 -15.71 1.67
C VAL A 89 6.85 -14.98 0.33
N GLN A 90 6.19 -13.84 0.34
CA GLN A 90 5.95 -13.06 -0.87
C GLN A 90 7.27 -12.48 -1.37
N THR A 91 7.51 -12.59 -2.67
CA THR A 91 8.66 -11.95 -3.29
C THR A 91 8.47 -10.42 -3.35
N PRO A 92 9.55 -9.62 -3.38
CA PRO A 92 9.45 -8.17 -3.53
C PRO A 92 8.61 -7.76 -4.75
N GLU A 93 8.73 -8.51 -5.84
CA GLU A 93 7.98 -8.29 -7.06
C GLU A 93 6.48 -8.50 -6.87
N GLU A 94 6.07 -9.57 -6.20
CA GLU A 94 4.66 -9.87 -5.93
C GLU A 94 4.02 -8.79 -5.07
N ILE A 95 4.72 -8.29 -4.06
CA ILE A 95 4.26 -7.19 -3.21
C ILE A 95 4.06 -5.92 -4.04
N ALA A 96 5.01 -5.58 -4.89
CA ALA A 96 4.93 -4.41 -5.73
C ALA A 96 3.82 -4.50 -6.78
N LEU A 97 3.65 -5.66 -7.41
CA LEU A 97 2.58 -5.93 -8.36
C LEU A 97 1.20 -5.87 -7.69
N HIS A 98 1.10 -6.40 -6.48
CA HIS A 98 -0.14 -6.34 -5.72
C HIS A 98 -0.51 -4.91 -5.35
N ALA A 99 0.44 -4.12 -4.84
CA ALA A 99 0.22 -2.70 -4.54
C ALA A 99 -0.19 -1.90 -5.79
N ALA A 100 0.48 -2.15 -6.93
CA ALA A 100 0.14 -1.48 -8.18
C ALA A 100 -1.27 -1.82 -8.68
N ARG A 101 -1.71 -3.07 -8.55
CA ARG A 101 -3.08 -3.48 -8.89
C ARG A 101 -4.11 -2.81 -8.00
N LEU A 102 -3.90 -2.81 -6.68
CA LEU A 102 -4.81 -2.14 -5.74
C LEU A 102 -4.95 -0.65 -6.07
N LEU A 103 -3.85 0.04 -6.38
CA LEU A 103 -3.91 1.44 -6.77
C LEU A 103 -4.73 1.66 -8.06
N LEU A 104 -4.53 0.80 -9.06
CA LEU A 104 -5.26 0.89 -10.32
C LEU A 104 -6.75 0.55 -10.15
N GLU A 105 -7.09 -0.37 -9.25
CA GLU A 105 -8.47 -0.69 -8.88
C GLU A 105 -9.15 0.52 -8.21
N ASP A 106 -8.50 1.18 -7.25
CA ASP A 106 -9.03 2.40 -6.62
C ASP A 106 -9.23 3.53 -7.65
N ILE A 107 -8.29 3.72 -8.57
CA ILE A 107 -8.42 4.70 -9.66
C ILE A 107 -9.59 4.34 -10.59
N ALA A 108 -9.78 3.06 -10.91
CA ALA A 108 -10.85 2.60 -11.80
C ALA A 108 -12.24 2.73 -11.15
N THR A 109 -12.34 2.49 -9.84
CA THR A 109 -13.58 2.67 -9.06
C THR A 109 -13.99 4.15 -9.02
N GLY A 110 -13.02 5.05 -9.06
CA GLY A 110 -13.25 6.50 -9.02
C GLY A 110 -13.62 7.01 -7.62
N GLY A 111 -14.09 8.26 -7.57
CA GLY A 111 -14.34 8.95 -6.31
C GLY A 111 -13.16 9.82 -5.88
N CYS A 112 -13.31 10.50 -4.75
CA CYS A 112 -12.29 11.40 -4.19
C CYS A 112 -11.50 10.77 -3.05
N VAL A 113 -11.88 9.57 -2.63
CA VAL A 113 -11.30 8.87 -1.47
C VAL A 113 -11.05 7.42 -1.86
N ASP A 114 -9.87 6.92 -1.56
CA ASP A 114 -9.53 5.52 -1.74
C ASP A 114 -10.34 4.60 -0.81
N SER A 115 -10.51 3.36 -1.21
CA SER A 115 -11.35 2.37 -0.52
C SER A 115 -11.00 2.17 0.96
N LYS A 116 -9.73 2.34 1.33
CA LYS A 116 -9.25 2.16 2.70
C LYS A 116 -9.59 3.30 3.65
N HIS A 117 -9.78 4.52 3.14
CA HIS A 117 -10.00 5.72 3.96
C HIS A 117 -11.45 6.23 3.93
N GLN A 118 -12.37 5.57 3.21
CA GLN A 118 -13.78 5.98 3.16
C GLN A 118 -14.41 6.11 4.55
N TRP A 119 -14.25 5.10 5.39
CA TRP A 119 -14.78 5.08 6.74
C TRP A 119 -14.28 6.26 7.60
N LEU A 120 -13.00 6.63 7.44
CA LEU A 120 -12.40 7.72 8.19
C LEU A 120 -13.00 9.07 7.78
N VAL A 121 -13.19 9.29 6.47
CA VAL A 121 -13.81 10.50 5.96
C VAL A 121 -15.24 10.63 6.46
N LEU A 122 -16.04 9.56 6.42
CA LEU A 122 -17.40 9.56 6.95
C LEU A 122 -17.43 9.84 8.46
N LEU A 123 -16.52 9.23 9.23
CA LEU A 123 -16.40 9.50 10.65
C LEU A 123 -16.09 10.98 10.91
N LEU A 124 -15.16 11.58 10.18
CA LEU A 124 -14.81 12.99 10.32
C LEU A 124 -15.95 13.91 9.90
N MET A 125 -16.74 13.53 8.89
CA MET A 125 -17.93 14.29 8.50
C MET A 125 -19.00 14.29 9.61
N VAL A 126 -19.18 13.16 10.30
CA VAL A 126 -20.14 13.05 11.43
C VAL A 126 -19.65 13.83 12.66
N LEU A 127 -18.34 13.83 12.92
CA LEU A 127 -17.73 14.56 14.05
C LEU A 127 -17.52 16.05 13.75
N GLY A 128 -17.73 16.47 12.52
CA GLY A 128 -17.62 17.87 12.11
C GLY A 128 -18.70 18.76 12.68
N LYS A 129 -18.67 20.04 12.31
CA LYS A 129 -19.74 20.99 12.67
C LYS A 129 -21.04 20.57 12.00
N GLU A 130 -22.17 20.99 12.58
CA GLU A 130 -23.55 20.82 12.04
C GLU A 130 -23.71 21.56 10.69
N ASP A 131 -23.00 21.15 9.68
CA ASP A 131 -23.04 21.74 8.36
C ASP A 131 -23.16 20.64 7.30
N VAL A 132 -23.60 21.01 6.10
CA VAL A 132 -23.79 20.05 5.01
C VAL A 132 -22.44 19.68 4.39
N SER A 133 -21.96 18.47 4.67
CA SER A 133 -20.76 17.90 4.04
C SER A 133 -21.14 17.05 2.82
N LYS A 134 -20.41 17.21 1.72
CA LYS A 134 -20.60 16.41 0.50
C LYS A 134 -19.26 15.83 0.06
N CYS A 135 -19.23 14.53 -0.19
CA CYS A 135 -18.06 13.84 -0.71
C CYS A 135 -18.47 12.87 -1.82
N LEU A 136 -17.74 12.87 -2.93
CA LEU A 136 -17.93 11.89 -3.98
C LEU A 136 -17.09 10.67 -3.63
N MET A 137 -17.75 9.57 -3.35
CA MET A 137 -17.09 8.28 -3.09
C MET A 137 -17.30 7.33 -4.26
N GLY A 138 -16.37 6.39 -4.44
CA GLY A 138 -16.57 5.22 -5.28
C GLY A 138 -17.52 4.21 -4.63
N ASP A 139 -17.42 2.93 -5.02
CA ASP A 139 -18.19 1.86 -4.40
C ASP A 139 -17.85 1.76 -2.89
N LEU A 140 -18.89 1.66 -2.07
CA LEU A 140 -18.71 1.59 -0.63
C LEU A 140 -18.11 0.24 -0.22
N THR A 141 -17.15 0.28 0.67
CA THR A 141 -16.53 -0.94 1.21
C THR A 141 -17.36 -1.54 2.34
N ALA A 142 -17.13 -2.82 2.66
CA ALA A 142 -17.82 -3.49 3.75
C ALA A 142 -17.56 -2.86 5.15
N HIS A 143 -16.55 -2.01 5.27
CA HIS A 143 -16.20 -1.29 6.49
C HIS A 143 -16.79 0.12 6.55
N THR A 144 -17.39 0.58 5.45
CA THR A 144 -18.00 1.88 5.31
C THR A 144 -19.48 1.85 5.63
#